data_15e154a1a96040580f8932e44c13971c
#
_entry.id   15e154a1a96040580f8932e44c13971c
#
_cell.length_a   1.000
_cell.length_b   1.000
_cell.length_c   1.000
_cell.angle_alpha   90.00
_cell.angle_beta   90.00
_cell.angle_gamma   90.00
#
_symmetry.space_group_name_H-M   'P 1'
#
loop_
_entity.id
_entity.type
_entity.pdbx_description
1 polymer ?
#
loop_
_entity_poly.entity_id
_entity_poly.type
_entity_poly.pdbx_seq_one_letter_code
_entity_poly.pdbx_strand_id
1 'polypeptide(L)'
;MNNELFNRARALYQARDYEGALGAFTQCLQDGAGLAPGEMGLVYHQIGNCLIKLKDPGEAIHAYTQATADAAYDACGSVNYNLGMAYAALHDYEHAVRHFEIAVSDAKYDTPYKAYTGMGSALMKLGKSAEAGVAFREAALDEGNPDPTKALLNLGVCFMALDRPADAVASYESALQFDMAPDIRHKLYANLGQAYVASGQMQKAVNAFEQAIADKTYFLSDSASVDYQRAIAAVAQGTAELTQVIPATADMSGLDVTADGAPVYSDQDPYGYAEQDPYYYADAYEQGYPGGYQEADDRFFTASDEELEQWSRGLAKQERKRRNVGLKVLVVFILLVLVAFGAAVYAYTQGFGYPSQESVVQQLFADPDAARASVLAKDVSDESAEAMLQLVQQDADVAIDGVDKSMGESTAYVTADTPEGGQVRYKVSLVRDMIGWKVAGVELYFPSQN
;
A
#
# COMPACT_ATOMS: atom_id res chain seq x y z
N MET A 1 -2.00 41.57 -9.77
CA MET A 1 -0.56 41.22 -10.01
C MET A 1 -0.24 41.22 -11.47
N ASN A 2 1.03 41.53 -11.87
CA ASN A 2 1.49 41.34 -13.23
C ASN A 2 1.74 39.84 -13.51
N ASN A 3 0.73 39.17 -14.08
CA ASN A 3 0.76 37.73 -14.31
C ASN A 3 1.88 37.27 -15.26
N GLU A 4 2.27 38.08 -16.22
CA GLU A 4 3.37 37.75 -17.15
C GLU A 4 4.71 37.71 -16.41
N LEU A 5 4.97 38.71 -15.57
CA LEU A 5 6.18 38.78 -14.76
C LEU A 5 6.23 37.65 -13.72
N PHE A 6 5.10 37.37 -13.07
CA PHE A 6 5.00 36.28 -12.10
C PHE A 6 5.25 34.90 -12.74
N ASN A 7 4.65 34.63 -13.91
CA ASN A 7 4.88 33.40 -14.63
C ASN A 7 6.34 33.26 -15.11
N ARG A 8 6.96 34.38 -15.49
CA ARG A 8 8.39 34.40 -15.82
C ARG A 8 9.24 34.06 -14.59
N ALA A 9 8.93 34.62 -13.43
CA ALA A 9 9.62 34.32 -12.19
C ALA A 9 9.49 32.81 -11.83
N ARG A 10 8.30 32.21 -11.95
CA ARG A 10 8.10 30.77 -11.77
C ARG A 10 8.93 29.93 -12.77
N ALA A 11 8.98 30.32 -14.01
CA ALA A 11 9.79 29.61 -15.02
C ALA A 11 11.28 29.65 -14.69
N LEU A 12 11.80 30.78 -14.20
CA LEU A 12 13.18 30.91 -13.73
C LEU A 12 13.43 30.01 -12.52
N TYR A 13 12.52 29.97 -11.56
CA TYR A 13 12.60 29.08 -10.41
C TYR A 13 12.66 27.60 -10.83
N GLN A 14 11.79 27.17 -11.74
CA GLN A 14 11.79 25.81 -12.31
C GLN A 14 13.10 25.49 -13.06
N ALA A 15 13.68 26.49 -13.73
CA ALA A 15 14.98 26.38 -14.39
C ALA A 15 16.17 26.40 -13.40
N ARG A 16 15.90 26.47 -12.08
CA ARG A 16 16.89 26.61 -10.99
C ARG A 16 17.70 27.90 -11.01
N ASP A 17 17.25 28.90 -11.77
CA ASP A 17 17.78 30.27 -11.70
C ASP A 17 17.07 31.01 -10.56
N TYR A 18 17.52 30.73 -9.33
CA TYR A 18 16.89 31.25 -8.12
C TYR A 18 17.15 32.75 -7.91
N GLU A 19 18.31 33.27 -8.36
CA GLU A 19 18.58 34.69 -8.31
C GLU A 19 17.71 35.46 -9.31
N GLY A 20 17.62 35.00 -10.53
CA GLY A 20 16.72 35.56 -11.53
C GLY A 20 15.26 35.52 -11.10
N ALA A 21 14.82 34.38 -10.51
CA ALA A 21 13.47 34.23 -9.97
C ALA A 21 13.20 35.23 -8.83
N LEU A 22 14.13 35.33 -7.87
CA LEU A 22 14.05 36.28 -6.76
C LEU A 22 13.89 37.72 -7.25
N GLY A 23 14.73 38.15 -8.20
CA GLY A 23 14.63 39.48 -8.81
C GLY A 23 13.27 39.71 -9.47
N ALA A 24 12.78 38.75 -10.24
CA ALA A 24 11.49 38.86 -10.91
C ALA A 24 10.29 38.88 -9.91
N PHE A 25 10.30 38.05 -8.85
CA PHE A 25 9.28 38.10 -7.80
C PHE A 25 9.32 39.43 -7.02
N THR A 26 10.52 39.95 -6.72
CA THR A 26 10.69 41.27 -6.05
C THR A 26 10.13 42.39 -6.94
N GLN A 27 10.31 42.31 -8.25
CA GLN A 27 9.74 43.26 -9.19
C GLN A 27 8.19 43.18 -9.21
N CYS A 28 7.59 42.02 -9.03
CA CYS A 28 6.14 41.89 -8.88
C CYS A 28 5.59 42.70 -7.68
N LEU A 29 6.34 42.81 -6.58
CA LEU A 29 5.97 43.65 -5.44
C LEU A 29 6.09 45.14 -5.73
N GLN A 30 7.12 45.55 -6.47
CA GLN A 30 7.36 46.94 -6.83
C GLN A 30 6.35 47.50 -7.84
N ASP A 31 5.99 46.69 -8.83
CA ASP A 31 4.96 47.02 -9.81
C ASP A 31 3.53 46.99 -9.20
N GLY A 32 3.42 46.66 -7.93
CA GLY A 32 2.21 46.21 -7.22
C GLY A 32 1.24 47.30 -6.80
N ALA A 33 1.07 48.42 -7.55
CA ALA A 33 -0.01 49.40 -7.33
C ALA A 33 -1.43 48.77 -7.46
N GLY A 34 -1.57 47.44 -7.52
CA GLY A 34 -2.82 46.74 -7.71
C GLY A 34 -2.78 45.24 -7.36
N LEU A 35 -1.99 44.84 -6.34
CA LEU A 35 -2.06 43.46 -5.84
C LEU A 35 -3.44 43.21 -5.22
N ALA A 36 -4.10 42.16 -5.65
CA ALA A 36 -5.34 41.70 -5.03
C ALA A 36 -5.06 41.08 -3.64
N PRO A 37 -6.06 41.00 -2.75
CA PRO A 37 -5.93 40.28 -1.47
C PRO A 37 -5.38 38.85 -1.70
N GLY A 38 -4.38 38.46 -0.94
CA GLY A 38 -3.70 37.16 -1.06
C GLY A 38 -2.53 37.11 -2.06
N GLU A 39 -2.47 38.01 -3.05
CA GLU A 39 -1.37 38.04 -4.03
C GLU A 39 -0.04 38.48 -3.42
N MET A 40 -0.07 39.36 -2.44
CA MET A 40 1.13 39.80 -1.74
C MET A 40 1.73 38.63 -0.95
N GLY A 41 0.91 37.90 -0.21
CA GLY A 41 1.32 36.71 0.53
C GLY A 41 1.90 35.64 -0.38
N LEU A 42 1.27 35.40 -1.54
CA LEU A 42 1.77 34.47 -2.55
C LEU A 42 3.17 34.86 -3.05
N VAL A 43 3.39 36.13 -3.40
CA VAL A 43 4.69 36.58 -3.92
C VAL A 43 5.77 36.47 -2.84
N TYR A 44 5.49 36.89 -1.61
CA TYR A 44 6.44 36.75 -0.50
C TYR A 44 6.75 35.29 -0.17
N HIS A 45 5.77 34.38 -0.26
CA HIS A 45 6.02 32.95 -0.11
C HIS A 45 7.02 32.45 -1.17
N GLN A 46 6.87 32.82 -2.44
CA GLN A 46 7.79 32.43 -3.51
C GLN A 46 9.18 33.07 -3.33
N ILE A 47 9.28 34.31 -2.85
CA ILE A 47 10.53 34.95 -2.48
C ILE A 47 11.25 34.13 -1.39
N GLY A 48 10.53 33.73 -0.33
CA GLY A 48 11.07 32.87 0.72
C GLY A 48 11.61 31.55 0.17
N ASN A 49 10.88 30.92 -0.76
CA ASN A 49 11.32 29.69 -1.41
C ASN A 49 12.62 29.89 -2.21
N CYS A 50 12.77 31.01 -2.94
CA CYS A 50 14.02 31.35 -3.63
C CYS A 50 15.20 31.51 -2.65
N LEU A 51 14.99 32.24 -1.54
CA LEU A 51 15.98 32.49 -0.53
C LEU A 51 16.48 31.22 0.16
N ILE A 52 15.59 30.27 0.45
CA ILE A 52 15.98 28.97 0.95
C ILE A 52 16.90 28.23 -0.05
N LYS A 53 16.54 28.23 -1.34
CA LYS A 53 17.39 27.62 -2.38
C LYS A 53 18.75 28.33 -2.54
N LEU A 54 18.78 29.60 -2.26
CA LEU A 54 20.02 30.41 -2.22
C LEU A 54 20.82 30.28 -0.90
N LYS A 55 20.32 29.42 0.02
CA LYS A 55 20.91 29.16 1.35
C LYS A 55 20.96 30.42 2.25
N ASP A 56 19.94 31.24 2.14
CA ASP A 56 19.71 32.39 3.02
C ASP A 56 18.42 32.22 3.84
N PRO A 57 18.44 31.37 4.87
CA PRO A 57 17.28 31.11 5.71
C PRO A 57 16.88 32.35 6.56
N GLY A 58 17.81 33.26 6.84
CA GLY A 58 17.52 34.48 7.58
C GLY A 58 16.57 35.39 6.82
N GLU A 59 16.89 35.74 5.59
CA GLU A 59 16.04 36.55 4.73
C GLU A 59 14.73 35.77 4.34
N ALA A 60 14.81 34.44 4.19
CA ALA A 60 13.62 33.61 3.94
C ALA A 60 12.60 33.73 5.06
N ILE A 61 13.03 33.77 6.33
CA ILE A 61 12.13 33.96 7.48
C ILE A 61 11.40 35.31 7.35
N HIS A 62 12.10 36.38 6.98
CA HIS A 62 11.48 37.68 6.76
C HIS A 62 10.44 37.64 5.66
N ALA A 63 10.74 37.01 4.52
CA ALA A 63 9.79 36.86 3.43
C ALA A 63 8.56 36.01 3.83
N TYR A 64 8.74 34.87 4.46
CA TYR A 64 7.63 34.03 4.92
C TYR A 64 6.78 34.74 5.99
N THR A 65 7.40 35.52 6.88
CA THR A 65 6.65 36.33 7.87
C THR A 65 5.78 37.37 7.18
N GLN A 66 6.28 38.01 6.11
CA GLN A 66 5.45 38.92 5.31
C GLN A 66 4.31 38.17 4.60
N ALA A 67 4.54 36.91 4.15
CA ALA A 67 3.49 36.09 3.56
C ALA A 67 2.38 35.77 4.58
N THR A 68 2.70 35.49 5.84
CA THR A 68 1.71 35.24 6.89
C THR A 68 0.94 36.51 7.33
N ALA A 69 1.48 37.70 7.04
CA ALA A 69 0.81 38.97 7.34
C ALA A 69 -0.35 39.28 6.37
N ASP A 70 -0.39 38.65 5.21
CA ASP A 70 -1.49 38.77 4.26
C ASP A 70 -2.63 37.80 4.69
N ALA A 71 -3.60 38.32 5.40
CA ALA A 71 -4.72 37.52 5.93
C ALA A 71 -5.60 36.87 4.85
N ALA A 72 -5.49 37.32 3.59
CA ALA A 72 -6.22 36.76 2.46
C ALA A 72 -5.44 35.63 1.74
N TYR A 73 -4.18 35.42 2.13
CA TYR A 73 -3.37 34.35 1.55
C TYR A 73 -3.65 33.02 2.27
N ASP A 74 -4.27 32.11 1.57
CA ASP A 74 -4.80 30.86 2.12
C ASP A 74 -3.81 29.68 2.03
N ALA A 75 -2.56 29.90 2.47
CA ALA A 75 -1.54 28.85 2.53
C ALA A 75 -0.77 28.89 3.86
N CYS A 76 -1.52 29.15 4.96
CA CYS A 76 -0.97 29.30 6.29
C CYS A 76 -0.11 28.08 6.71
N GLY A 77 -0.59 26.88 6.53
CA GLY A 77 0.12 25.63 6.85
C GLY A 77 1.44 25.49 6.09
N SER A 78 1.41 25.69 4.77
CA SER A 78 2.62 25.59 3.94
C SER A 78 3.66 26.65 4.30
N VAL A 79 3.24 27.91 4.53
CA VAL A 79 4.16 28.98 4.92
C VAL A 79 4.77 28.70 6.29
N ASN A 80 3.97 28.23 7.26
CA ASN A 80 4.48 27.90 8.59
C ASN A 80 5.38 26.67 8.58
N TYR A 81 5.10 25.66 7.75
CA TYR A 81 6.05 24.56 7.52
C TYR A 81 7.41 25.09 7.03
N ASN A 82 7.41 26.00 6.04
CA ASN A 82 8.63 26.59 5.50
C ASN A 82 9.35 27.47 6.54
N LEU A 83 8.62 28.22 7.37
CA LEU A 83 9.17 28.95 8.52
C LEU A 83 9.84 27.99 9.50
N GLY A 84 9.18 26.90 9.85
CA GLY A 84 9.74 25.87 10.71
C GLY A 84 11.05 25.31 10.19
N MET A 85 11.08 25.00 8.88
CA MET A 85 12.30 24.54 8.21
C MET A 85 13.42 25.61 8.20
N ALA A 86 13.09 26.87 7.95
CA ALA A 86 14.06 27.97 7.93
C ALA A 86 14.66 28.22 9.33
N TYR A 87 13.83 28.21 10.39
CA TYR A 87 14.31 28.30 11.77
C TYR A 87 15.19 27.10 12.17
N ALA A 88 14.79 25.89 11.78
CA ALA A 88 15.59 24.69 12.01
C ALA A 88 16.97 24.77 11.33
N ALA A 89 17.04 25.35 10.13
CA ALA A 89 18.30 25.59 9.41
C ALA A 89 19.22 26.58 10.15
N LEU A 90 18.65 27.48 10.94
CA LEU A 90 19.39 28.38 11.83
C LEU A 90 19.63 27.82 13.24
N HIS A 91 19.31 26.54 13.46
CA HIS A 91 19.38 25.87 14.75
C HIS A 91 18.48 26.48 15.84
N ASP A 92 17.49 27.27 15.46
CA ASP A 92 16.46 27.80 16.35
C ASP A 92 15.29 26.82 16.42
N TYR A 93 15.52 25.74 17.14
CA TYR A 93 14.58 24.61 17.20
C TYR A 93 13.28 24.93 17.95
N GLU A 94 13.30 25.86 18.92
CA GLU A 94 12.11 26.30 19.63
C GLU A 94 11.12 26.99 18.70
N HIS A 95 11.60 27.93 17.87
CA HIS A 95 10.76 28.59 16.88
C HIS A 95 10.34 27.61 15.77
N ALA A 96 11.24 26.71 15.36
CA ALA A 96 10.90 25.69 14.38
C ALA A 96 9.69 24.84 14.85
N VAL A 97 9.72 24.34 16.08
CA VAL A 97 8.62 23.55 16.66
C VAL A 97 7.31 24.33 16.63
N ARG A 98 7.31 25.60 17.10
CA ARG A 98 6.08 26.43 17.10
C ARG A 98 5.48 26.59 15.70
N HIS A 99 6.31 26.81 14.69
CA HIS A 99 5.82 26.96 13.33
C HIS A 99 5.34 25.64 12.72
N PHE A 100 5.97 24.52 13.05
CA PHE A 100 5.44 23.18 12.66
C PHE A 100 4.09 22.89 13.36
N GLU A 101 3.90 23.26 14.63
CA GLU A 101 2.62 23.15 15.33
C GLU A 101 1.51 23.95 14.64
N ILE A 102 1.81 25.19 14.20
CA ILE A 102 0.86 26.00 13.43
C ILE A 102 0.55 25.31 12.09
N ALA A 103 1.56 24.76 11.41
CA ALA A 103 1.38 24.10 10.14
C ALA A 103 0.44 22.87 10.25
N VAL A 104 0.63 22.02 11.28
CA VAL A 104 -0.24 20.83 11.47
C VAL A 104 -1.64 21.17 11.98
N SER A 105 -1.81 22.37 12.55
CA SER A 105 -3.12 22.87 13.00
C SER A 105 -3.98 23.39 11.83
N ASP A 106 -3.39 23.65 10.67
CA ASP A 106 -4.10 24.09 9.48
C ASP A 106 -4.71 22.91 8.75
N ALA A 107 -6.02 22.75 8.80
CA ALA A 107 -6.75 21.65 8.13
C ALA A 107 -6.62 21.66 6.60
N LYS A 108 -6.15 22.76 6.01
CA LYS A 108 -5.92 22.89 4.56
C LYS A 108 -4.49 22.50 4.15
N TYR A 109 -3.63 22.18 5.11
CA TYR A 109 -2.26 21.77 4.83
C TYR A 109 -2.22 20.31 4.39
N ASP A 110 -1.90 20.06 3.13
CA ASP A 110 -2.03 18.75 2.46
C ASP A 110 -1.00 17.71 2.92
N THR A 111 0.09 18.12 3.57
CA THR A 111 1.21 17.22 3.92
C THR A 111 1.62 17.35 5.39
N PRO A 112 0.69 17.15 6.36
CA PRO A 112 0.99 17.32 7.78
C PRO A 112 2.12 16.40 8.26
N TYR A 113 2.28 15.21 7.68
CA TYR A 113 3.39 14.29 7.98
C TYR A 113 4.79 14.93 7.81
N LYS A 114 4.95 15.88 6.87
CA LYS A 114 6.23 16.60 6.69
C LYS A 114 6.50 17.51 7.88
N ALA A 115 5.48 18.25 8.33
CA ALA A 115 5.61 19.13 9.48
C ALA A 115 5.82 18.33 10.78
N TYR A 116 5.10 17.22 10.97
CA TYR A 116 5.34 16.30 12.09
C TYR A 116 6.75 15.72 12.07
N THR A 117 7.29 15.33 10.92
CA THR A 117 8.66 14.85 10.79
C THR A 117 9.69 15.94 11.15
N GLY A 118 9.48 17.16 10.65
CA GLY A 118 10.32 18.33 10.98
C GLY A 118 10.26 18.68 12.47
N MET A 119 9.06 18.69 13.05
CA MET A 119 8.82 18.91 14.47
C MET A 119 9.55 17.88 15.34
N GLY A 120 9.38 16.59 15.02
CA GLY A 120 10.07 15.51 15.73
C GLY A 120 11.59 15.66 15.68
N SER A 121 12.15 16.02 14.52
CA SER A 121 13.59 16.25 14.37
C SER A 121 14.07 17.43 15.22
N ALA A 122 13.32 18.55 15.24
CA ALA A 122 13.65 19.72 16.06
C ALA A 122 13.55 19.40 17.57
N LEU A 123 12.53 18.67 18.01
CA LEU A 123 12.36 18.23 19.38
C LEU A 123 13.48 17.28 19.84
N MET A 124 13.96 16.39 18.99
CA MET A 124 15.14 15.56 19.28
C MET A 124 16.40 16.41 19.51
N LYS A 125 16.59 17.47 18.70
CA LYS A 125 17.70 18.42 18.90
C LYS A 125 17.60 19.21 20.21
N LEU A 126 16.38 19.43 20.70
CA LEU A 126 16.11 20.02 22.02
C LEU A 126 16.25 19.01 23.18
N GLY A 127 16.53 17.73 22.89
CA GLY A 127 16.57 16.67 23.91
C GLY A 127 15.20 16.20 24.41
N LYS A 128 14.10 16.61 23.73
CA LYS A 128 12.72 16.29 24.07
C LYS A 128 12.27 15.02 23.38
N SER A 129 12.94 13.89 23.67
CA SER A 129 12.75 12.61 22.98
C SER A 129 11.32 12.07 23.06
N ALA A 130 10.62 12.32 24.16
CA ALA A 130 9.24 11.89 24.34
C ALA A 130 8.29 12.63 23.38
N GLU A 131 8.34 13.97 23.38
CA GLU A 131 7.54 14.82 22.47
C GLU A 131 7.89 14.52 20.99
N ALA A 132 9.18 14.31 20.69
CA ALA A 132 9.62 13.90 19.36
C ALA A 132 9.01 12.56 18.92
N GLY A 133 8.93 11.59 19.83
CA GLY A 133 8.30 10.30 19.58
C GLY A 133 6.82 10.45 19.18
N VAL A 134 6.09 11.35 19.84
CA VAL A 134 4.71 11.67 19.44
C VAL A 134 4.65 12.21 18.03
N ALA A 135 5.49 13.20 17.71
CA ALA A 135 5.50 13.82 16.38
C ALA A 135 5.84 12.82 15.27
N PHE A 136 6.86 11.97 15.47
CA PHE A 136 7.21 10.93 14.49
C PHE A 136 6.12 9.85 14.36
N ARG A 137 5.41 9.55 15.44
CA ARG A 137 4.27 8.65 15.38
C ARG A 137 3.14 9.23 14.53
N GLU A 138 2.77 10.50 14.74
CA GLU A 138 1.76 11.18 13.91
C GLU A 138 2.18 11.20 12.44
N ALA A 139 3.45 11.49 12.16
CA ALA A 139 4.00 11.42 10.80
C ALA A 139 3.89 10.01 10.18
N ALA A 140 4.12 8.95 10.96
CA ALA A 140 4.05 7.59 10.48
C ALA A 140 2.63 7.09 10.26
N LEU A 141 1.66 7.61 11.03
CA LEU A 141 0.24 7.24 10.97
C LEU A 141 -0.56 8.06 9.95
N ASP A 142 -0.02 9.16 9.47
CA ASP A 142 -0.68 10.02 8.49
C ASP A 142 -0.97 9.23 7.20
N GLU A 143 -2.24 9.15 6.82
CA GLU A 143 -2.67 8.42 5.62
C GLU A 143 -2.11 9.05 4.33
N GLY A 144 -1.79 10.34 4.36
CA GLY A 144 -1.15 11.06 3.26
C GLY A 144 0.35 10.79 3.14
N ASN A 145 0.98 10.13 4.12
CA ASN A 145 2.41 9.84 4.07
C ASN A 145 2.69 8.63 3.14
N PRO A 146 3.32 8.85 1.99
CA PRO A 146 3.60 7.77 1.04
C PRO A 146 4.73 6.84 1.51
N ASP A 147 5.62 7.33 2.39
CA ASP A 147 6.76 6.58 2.93
C ASP A 147 6.97 6.89 4.42
N PRO A 148 6.37 6.08 5.31
CA PRO A 148 6.53 6.26 6.75
C PRO A 148 7.87 5.75 7.31
N THR A 149 8.75 5.22 6.47
CA THR A 149 10.01 4.55 6.88
C THR A 149 10.89 5.43 7.76
N LYS A 150 11.11 6.69 7.33
CA LYS A 150 11.94 7.64 8.10
C LYS A 150 11.31 8.00 9.44
N ALA A 151 9.98 8.19 9.46
CA ALA A 151 9.25 8.49 10.68
C ALA A 151 9.34 7.33 11.68
N LEU A 152 9.14 6.08 11.23
CA LEU A 152 9.28 4.89 12.05
C LEU A 152 10.71 4.66 12.54
N LEU A 153 11.71 4.93 11.70
CA LEU A 153 13.12 4.85 12.09
C LEU A 153 13.42 5.85 13.21
N ASN A 154 13.01 7.10 13.05
CA ASN A 154 13.22 8.15 14.05
C ASN A 154 12.42 7.90 15.33
N LEU A 155 11.21 7.34 15.22
CA LEU A 155 10.44 6.88 16.39
C LEU A 155 11.21 5.81 17.18
N GLY A 156 11.83 4.85 16.50
CA GLY A 156 12.70 3.87 17.15
C GLY A 156 13.90 4.51 17.85
N VAL A 157 14.51 5.53 17.24
CA VAL A 157 15.59 6.31 17.89
C VAL A 157 15.08 7.00 19.17
N CYS A 158 13.86 7.58 19.13
CA CYS A 158 13.25 8.17 20.33
C CYS A 158 13.05 7.13 21.43
N PHE A 159 12.56 5.93 21.12
CA PHE A 159 12.41 4.86 22.08
C PHE A 159 13.74 4.41 22.69
N MET A 160 14.80 4.32 21.89
CA MET A 160 16.15 4.06 22.41
C MET A 160 16.62 5.16 23.38
N ALA A 161 16.40 6.43 23.04
CA ALA A 161 16.73 7.56 23.91
C ALA A 161 15.93 7.58 25.23
N LEU A 162 14.77 6.93 25.26
CA LEU A 162 13.90 6.78 26.43
C LEU A 162 14.12 5.47 27.19
N ASP A 163 15.20 4.71 26.88
CA ASP A 163 15.50 3.39 27.44
C ASP A 163 14.36 2.37 27.25
N ARG A 164 13.74 2.38 26.08
CA ARG A 164 12.63 1.52 25.68
C ARG A 164 13.01 0.66 24.46
N PRO A 165 14.01 -0.24 24.59
CA PRO A 165 14.55 -0.96 23.44
C PRO A 165 13.54 -1.93 22.78
N ALA A 166 12.58 -2.47 23.54
CA ALA A 166 11.56 -3.37 22.98
C ALA A 166 10.61 -2.62 21.99
N ASP A 167 10.26 -1.38 22.32
CA ASP A 167 9.43 -0.54 21.46
C ASP A 167 10.23 -0.05 20.25
N ALA A 168 11.53 0.24 20.43
CA ALA A 168 12.43 0.55 19.33
C ALA A 168 12.52 -0.61 18.33
N VAL A 169 12.67 -1.87 18.81
CA VAL A 169 12.64 -3.06 17.95
C VAL A 169 11.34 -3.13 17.18
N ALA A 170 10.18 -2.95 17.82
CA ALA A 170 8.88 -3.00 17.16
C ALA A 170 8.75 -1.92 16.06
N SER A 171 9.25 -0.71 16.33
CA SER A 171 9.24 0.40 15.36
C SER A 171 10.14 0.10 14.17
N TYR A 172 11.36 -0.39 14.38
CA TYR A 172 12.29 -0.75 13.31
C TYR A 172 11.79 -1.95 12.49
N GLU A 173 11.23 -2.98 13.14
CA GLU A 173 10.63 -4.11 12.42
C GLU A 173 9.42 -3.68 11.56
N SER A 174 8.63 -2.71 12.04
CA SER A 174 7.56 -2.11 11.24
C SER A 174 8.11 -1.36 10.03
N ALA A 175 9.18 -0.59 10.18
CA ALA A 175 9.82 0.12 9.07
C ALA A 175 10.35 -0.83 7.98
N LEU A 176 10.86 -2.01 8.34
CA LEU A 176 11.32 -3.03 7.39
C LEU A 176 10.22 -3.61 6.48
N GLN A 177 8.95 -3.32 6.76
CA GLN A 177 7.84 -3.77 5.92
C GLN A 177 7.65 -2.92 4.66
N PHE A 178 8.32 -1.77 4.59
CA PHE A 178 8.23 -0.82 3.49
C PHE A 178 9.45 -0.93 2.57
N ASP A 179 9.25 -0.62 1.29
CA ASP A 179 10.37 -0.48 0.36
C ASP A 179 11.14 0.79 0.69
N MET A 180 12.46 0.68 0.76
CA MET A 180 13.33 1.78 1.12
C MET A 180 14.65 1.73 0.38
N ALA A 181 15.32 2.88 0.28
CA ALA A 181 16.66 2.97 -0.29
C ALA A 181 17.68 2.14 0.54
N PRO A 182 18.71 1.56 -0.11
CA PRO A 182 19.68 0.70 0.56
C PRO A 182 20.38 1.36 1.77
N ASP A 183 20.72 2.64 1.66
CA ASP A 183 21.38 3.40 2.73
C ASP A 183 20.49 3.55 3.98
N ILE A 184 19.19 3.78 3.78
CA ILE A 184 18.21 3.81 4.88
C ILE A 184 18.07 2.43 5.50
N ARG A 185 18.02 1.39 4.68
CA ARG A 185 17.92 -0.01 5.14
C ARG A 185 19.10 -0.43 5.98
N HIS A 186 20.32 -0.05 5.59
CA HIS A 186 21.54 -0.34 6.35
C HIS A 186 21.51 0.35 7.72
N LYS A 187 21.16 1.64 7.78
CA LYS A 187 20.99 2.37 9.05
C LYS A 187 19.93 1.71 9.93
N LEU A 188 18.80 1.32 9.34
CA LEU A 188 17.72 0.65 10.06
C LEU A 188 18.20 -0.66 10.69
N TYR A 189 18.92 -1.51 9.94
CA TYR A 189 19.47 -2.75 10.49
C TYR A 189 20.52 -2.50 11.55
N ALA A 190 21.36 -1.47 11.43
CA ALA A 190 22.32 -1.11 12.46
C ALA A 190 21.63 -0.68 13.76
N ASN A 191 20.62 0.19 13.67
CA ASN A 191 19.83 0.63 14.84
C ASN A 191 19.01 -0.54 15.45
N LEU A 192 18.45 -1.42 14.62
CA LEU A 192 17.78 -2.62 15.07
C LEU A 192 18.73 -3.56 15.82
N GLY A 193 19.98 -3.69 15.34
CA GLY A 193 21.04 -4.44 16.02
C GLY A 193 21.31 -3.88 17.42
N GLN A 194 21.45 -2.56 17.55
CA GLN A 194 21.64 -1.91 18.85
C GLN A 194 20.42 -2.12 19.77
N ALA A 195 19.20 -2.01 19.27
CA ALA A 195 17.99 -2.25 20.02
C ALA A 195 17.88 -3.72 20.50
N TYR A 196 18.30 -4.69 19.67
CA TYR A 196 18.38 -6.09 20.10
C TYR A 196 19.44 -6.32 21.19
N VAL A 197 20.61 -5.65 21.10
CA VAL A 197 21.60 -5.71 22.18
C VAL A 197 21.03 -5.16 23.48
N ALA A 198 20.39 -4.00 23.43
CA ALA A 198 19.77 -3.36 24.59
C ALA A 198 18.64 -4.20 25.20
N SER A 199 17.91 -4.97 24.37
CA SER A 199 16.86 -5.89 24.83
C SER A 199 17.36 -7.30 25.16
N GLY A 200 18.67 -7.55 25.15
CA GLY A 200 19.27 -8.85 25.47
C GLY A 200 19.16 -9.93 24.40
N GLN A 201 18.72 -9.61 23.20
CA GLN A 201 18.48 -10.54 22.09
C GLN A 201 19.73 -10.70 21.20
N MET A 202 20.82 -11.19 21.77
CA MET A 202 22.16 -11.15 21.17
C MET A 202 22.27 -11.84 19.80
N GLN A 203 21.61 -12.99 19.60
CA GLN A 203 21.63 -13.67 18.31
C GLN A 203 20.94 -12.85 17.21
N LYS A 204 19.82 -12.19 17.52
CA LYS A 204 19.14 -11.32 16.57
C LYS A 204 19.95 -10.06 16.28
N ALA A 205 20.67 -9.53 17.29
CA ALA A 205 21.58 -8.42 17.11
C ALA A 205 22.69 -8.73 16.10
N VAL A 206 23.35 -9.89 16.23
CA VAL A 206 24.36 -10.34 15.26
C VAL A 206 23.79 -10.36 13.87
N ASN A 207 22.64 -11.01 13.67
CA ASN A 207 22.00 -11.13 12.36
C ASN A 207 21.64 -9.74 11.78
N ALA A 208 21.16 -8.80 12.61
CA ALA A 208 20.82 -7.46 12.16
C ALA A 208 22.07 -6.67 11.73
N PHE A 209 23.15 -6.69 12.52
CA PHE A 209 24.39 -6.05 12.12
C PHE A 209 25.01 -6.66 10.85
N GLU A 210 24.94 -7.97 10.68
CA GLU A 210 25.38 -8.63 9.45
C GLU A 210 24.57 -8.16 8.23
N GLN A 211 23.26 -7.99 8.37
CA GLN A 211 22.42 -7.40 7.30
C GLN A 211 22.80 -5.94 7.00
N ALA A 212 23.16 -5.16 8.01
CA ALA A 212 23.58 -3.77 7.83
C ALA A 212 24.86 -3.64 6.96
N ILE A 213 25.82 -4.59 7.11
CA ILE A 213 27.11 -4.55 6.42
C ILE A 213 27.25 -5.54 5.27
N ALA A 214 26.17 -6.23 4.89
CA ALA A 214 26.20 -7.36 3.96
C ALA A 214 26.80 -7.00 2.59
N ASP A 215 26.50 -5.84 2.04
CA ASP A 215 26.98 -5.38 0.75
C ASP A 215 28.30 -4.61 0.78
N LYS A 216 28.89 -4.42 1.98
CA LYS A 216 30.15 -3.70 2.22
C LYS A 216 30.16 -2.21 1.82
N THR A 217 28.99 -1.64 1.58
CA THR A 217 28.85 -0.20 1.26
C THR A 217 28.61 0.66 2.50
N TYR A 218 28.13 0.04 3.58
CA TYR A 218 27.82 0.68 4.85
C TYR A 218 28.83 0.29 5.93
N PHE A 219 29.23 1.26 6.74
CA PHE A 219 30.10 1.07 7.90
C PHE A 219 29.31 1.38 9.18
N LEU A 220 29.41 0.47 10.14
CA LEU A 220 28.82 0.70 11.46
C LEU A 220 29.48 1.88 12.15
N SER A 221 28.69 2.67 12.90
CA SER A 221 29.24 3.67 13.83
C SER A 221 30.08 3.00 14.92
N ASP A 222 30.86 3.77 15.64
CA ASP A 222 31.70 3.27 16.72
C ASP A 222 30.85 2.56 17.78
N SER A 223 29.71 3.15 18.17
CA SER A 223 28.79 2.55 19.13
C SER A 223 28.19 1.23 18.63
N ALA A 224 27.73 1.21 17.38
CA ALA A 224 27.17 0.01 16.77
C ALA A 224 28.21 -1.10 16.60
N SER A 225 29.48 -0.74 16.29
CA SER A 225 30.60 -1.68 16.22
C SER A 225 30.91 -2.35 17.56
N VAL A 226 30.89 -1.57 18.65
CA VAL A 226 31.07 -2.08 20.02
C VAL A 226 29.93 -3.02 20.38
N ASP A 227 28.68 -2.66 20.09
CA ASP A 227 27.51 -3.49 20.36
C ASP A 227 27.53 -4.78 19.52
N TYR A 228 27.98 -4.72 18.27
CA TYR A 228 28.14 -5.90 17.44
C TYR A 228 29.19 -6.87 18.03
N GLN A 229 30.34 -6.37 18.45
CA GLN A 229 31.37 -7.21 19.11
C GLN A 229 30.85 -7.83 20.41
N ARG A 230 30.09 -7.05 21.22
CA ARG A 230 29.43 -7.57 22.44
C ARG A 230 28.46 -8.70 22.13
N ALA A 231 27.62 -8.53 21.09
CA ALA A 231 26.67 -9.54 20.65
C ALA A 231 27.37 -10.83 20.20
N ILE A 232 28.43 -10.73 19.37
CA ILE A 232 29.22 -11.88 18.94
C ILE A 232 29.84 -12.61 20.15
N ALA A 233 30.43 -11.88 21.08
CA ALA A 233 31.06 -12.47 22.28
C ALA A 233 30.02 -13.20 23.14
N ALA A 234 28.84 -12.63 23.35
CA ALA A 234 27.76 -13.24 24.13
C ALA A 234 27.24 -14.53 23.46
N VAL A 235 27.05 -14.52 22.13
CA VAL A 235 26.64 -15.70 21.38
C VAL A 235 27.71 -16.80 21.46
N ALA A 236 29.00 -16.48 21.30
CA ALA A 236 30.10 -17.42 21.36
C ALA A 236 30.26 -18.06 22.78
N GLN A 237 29.91 -17.34 23.85
CA GLN A 237 29.94 -17.83 25.20
C GLN A 237 28.67 -18.61 25.60
N GLY A 238 27.69 -18.75 24.75
CA GLY A 238 26.39 -19.38 25.03
C GLY A 238 25.54 -18.62 26.05
N THR A 239 25.82 -17.33 26.29
CA THR A 239 25.11 -16.46 27.24
C THR A 239 24.10 -15.53 26.52
N ALA A 240 23.70 -15.88 25.32
CA ALA A 240 22.90 -15.02 24.43
C ALA A 240 21.56 -14.56 25.01
N GLU A 241 21.03 -15.25 26.01
CA GLU A 241 19.72 -14.96 26.64
C GLU A 241 19.84 -14.45 28.11
N LEU A 242 21.04 -14.32 28.66
CA LEU A 242 21.24 -14.09 30.11
C LEU A 242 21.96 -12.77 30.44
N THR A 243 22.21 -11.90 29.48
CA THR A 243 23.00 -10.68 29.72
C THR A 243 22.14 -9.60 30.38
N GLN A 244 22.58 -9.09 31.53
CA GLN A 244 22.02 -7.84 32.11
C GLN A 244 22.08 -6.73 31.07
N VAL A 245 20.94 -6.09 30.83
CA VAL A 245 20.80 -4.97 29.91
C VAL A 245 21.70 -3.83 30.40
N ILE A 246 22.75 -3.53 29.65
CA ILE A 246 23.48 -2.28 29.79
C ILE A 246 22.83 -1.33 28.79
N PRO A 247 22.30 -0.17 29.21
CA PRO A 247 21.64 0.77 28.29
C PRO A 247 22.58 1.10 27.12
N ALA A 248 22.14 0.80 25.91
CA ALA A 248 22.82 1.27 24.72
C ALA A 248 22.45 2.74 24.48
N THR A 249 23.42 3.56 24.09
CA THR A 249 23.13 4.93 23.67
C THR A 249 22.48 4.89 22.29
N ALA A 250 21.33 5.56 22.13
CA ALA A 250 20.67 5.65 20.85
C ALA A 250 21.57 6.29 19.79
N ASP A 251 21.69 5.66 18.63
CA ASP A 251 22.37 6.23 17.49
C ASP A 251 21.45 7.26 16.81
N MET A 252 21.79 8.55 17.00
CA MET A 252 21.02 9.67 16.46
C MET A 252 21.22 9.87 14.94
N SER A 253 22.07 9.07 14.28
CA SER A 253 22.31 9.17 12.84
C SER A 253 21.09 8.86 11.97
N GLY A 254 20.05 8.23 12.55
CA GLY A 254 18.78 7.98 11.91
C GLY A 254 17.89 9.21 11.73
N LEU A 255 18.18 10.33 12.44
CA LEU A 255 17.46 11.58 12.26
C LEU A 255 17.81 12.21 10.90
N ASP A 256 16.81 12.72 10.21
CA ASP A 256 16.98 13.37 8.90
C ASP A 256 17.49 14.80 9.05
N VAL A 257 18.70 14.93 9.58
CA VAL A 257 19.41 16.20 9.80
C VAL A 257 20.86 16.05 9.34
N THR A 258 21.48 17.11 8.84
CA THR A 258 22.90 17.10 8.47
C THR A 258 23.80 16.88 9.67
N ALA A 259 25.08 16.52 9.44
CA ALA A 259 26.09 16.40 10.49
C ALA A 259 26.21 17.70 11.33
N ASP A 260 25.93 18.84 10.74
CA ASP A 260 25.90 20.16 11.40
C ASP A 260 24.55 20.45 12.07
N GLY A 261 23.60 19.49 12.05
CA GLY A 261 22.28 19.65 12.64
C GLY A 261 21.28 20.44 11.80
N ALA A 262 21.66 20.89 10.63
CA ALA A 262 20.72 21.54 9.70
C ALA A 262 19.89 20.48 8.96
N PRO A 263 18.61 20.77 8.61
CA PRO A 263 17.80 19.90 7.78
C PRO A 263 18.47 19.64 6.43
N VAL A 264 18.45 18.41 5.96
CA VAL A 264 18.95 18.07 4.63
C VAL A 264 17.96 18.61 3.60
N TYR A 265 18.32 19.70 2.94
CA TYR A 265 17.65 20.11 1.72
C TYR A 265 18.19 19.23 0.59
N SER A 266 17.50 18.13 0.26
CA SER A 266 17.89 17.30 -0.89
C SER A 266 17.72 18.11 -2.18
N ASP A 267 18.55 17.83 -3.21
CA ASP A 267 18.39 18.42 -4.55
C ASP A 267 17.05 18.06 -5.22
N GLN A 268 16.35 17.09 -4.71
CA GLN A 268 14.94 16.85 -5.00
C GLN A 268 14.12 17.81 -4.15
N ASP A 269 13.38 18.70 -4.81
CA ASP A 269 12.58 19.76 -4.20
C ASP A 269 11.84 19.26 -2.94
N PRO A 270 12.31 19.57 -1.71
CA PRO A 270 11.67 19.09 -0.49
C PRO A 270 10.26 19.67 -0.31
N TYR A 271 9.91 20.65 -1.13
CA TYR A 271 8.65 21.38 -1.05
C TYR A 271 7.58 20.88 -2.01
N GLY A 272 7.89 19.90 -2.88
CA GLY A 272 6.88 19.21 -3.70
C GLY A 272 6.05 20.07 -4.64
N TYR A 273 6.49 21.32 -4.91
CA TYR A 273 5.72 22.25 -5.75
C TYR A 273 5.90 22.04 -7.26
N ALA A 274 6.47 20.92 -7.69
CA ALA A 274 6.76 20.69 -9.09
C ALA A 274 5.53 20.48 -9.99
N GLU A 275 4.35 20.17 -9.44
CA GLU A 275 3.20 19.75 -10.25
C GLU A 275 1.81 20.30 -9.84
N GLN A 276 1.69 21.17 -8.81
CA GLN A 276 0.38 21.75 -8.49
C GLN A 276 0.39 23.25 -8.66
N ASP A 277 -0.42 23.71 -9.62
CA ASP A 277 -0.65 25.12 -9.91
C ASP A 277 -1.33 25.78 -8.69
N PRO A 278 -0.68 26.77 -8.01
CA PRO A 278 -1.30 27.44 -6.87
C PRO A 278 -2.59 28.21 -7.23
N TYR A 279 -2.89 28.38 -8.52
CA TYR A 279 -4.11 29.05 -8.99
C TYR A 279 -5.36 28.16 -8.95
N TYR A 280 -5.25 26.86 -8.65
CA TYR A 280 -6.43 25.96 -8.66
C TYR A 280 -7.33 26.08 -7.42
N TYR A 281 -6.99 26.92 -6.45
CA TYR A 281 -7.74 27.10 -5.20
C TYR A 281 -8.45 28.46 -5.10
N ALA A 282 -8.95 29.01 -6.21
CA ALA A 282 -9.63 30.30 -6.18
C ALA A 282 -11.13 30.24 -5.82
N ASP A 283 -11.73 29.06 -5.61
CA ASP A 283 -13.19 28.93 -5.47
C ASP A 283 -13.69 28.17 -4.21
N ALA A 284 -13.11 28.42 -3.04
CA ALA A 284 -13.71 27.91 -1.81
C ALA A 284 -13.57 28.89 -0.64
N TYR A 285 -14.28 30.03 -0.71
CA TYR A 285 -14.55 30.87 0.46
C TYR A 285 -15.95 30.56 0.95
N GLU A 286 -16.07 29.96 2.10
CA GLU A 286 -17.02 30.21 3.20
C GLU A 286 -17.03 29.01 4.14
N GLN A 287 -16.37 29.14 5.29
CA GLN A 287 -16.95 28.78 6.60
C GLN A 287 -15.90 28.90 7.73
N GLY A 288 -16.34 29.54 8.79
CA GLY A 288 -15.54 30.01 9.89
C GLY A 288 -14.89 28.94 10.77
N TYR A 289 -13.79 29.32 11.42
CA TYR A 289 -13.05 28.55 12.41
C TYR A 289 -13.86 28.20 13.64
N PRO A 290 -13.78 26.98 14.15
CA PRO A 290 -13.87 26.70 15.56
C PRO A 290 -12.49 26.31 16.07
N GLY A 291 -11.85 27.26 16.74
CA GLY A 291 -10.63 27.00 17.50
C GLY A 291 -10.93 26.19 18.75
N GLY A 292 -10.09 25.27 19.05
CA GLY A 292 -10.02 24.52 20.29
C GLY A 292 -8.79 23.66 20.25
N TYR A 293 -7.69 24.16 20.85
CA TYR A 293 -6.55 23.33 21.21
C TYR A 293 -7.07 22.20 22.10
N GLN A 294 -7.10 20.96 21.61
CA GLN A 294 -7.06 19.81 22.49
C GLN A 294 -5.61 19.68 22.97
N GLU A 295 -5.42 19.78 24.28
CA GLU A 295 -4.19 19.45 24.95
C GLU A 295 -3.65 18.15 24.35
N ALA A 296 -2.40 18.17 23.88
CA ALA A 296 -1.71 16.97 23.42
C ALA A 296 -1.94 15.89 24.45
N ASP A 297 -2.40 14.74 23.98
CA ASP A 297 -2.87 13.64 24.83
C ASP A 297 -1.70 13.16 25.72
N ASP A 298 -1.54 13.74 26.91
CA ASP A 298 -0.53 13.40 27.89
C ASP A 298 -0.59 11.91 28.30
N ARG A 299 -1.65 11.18 27.88
CA ARG A 299 -1.83 9.77 28.16
C ARG A 299 -0.72 8.89 27.61
N PHE A 300 0.00 9.34 26.57
CA PHE A 300 1.17 8.59 26.07
C PHE A 300 2.32 8.59 27.09
N PHE A 301 2.48 9.67 27.86
CA PHE A 301 3.56 9.83 28.85
C PHE A 301 3.18 9.33 30.25
N THR A 302 1.88 9.25 30.52
CA THR A 302 1.31 8.71 31.76
C THR A 302 0.82 7.29 31.60
N ALA A 303 0.83 6.74 30.38
CA ALA A 303 0.42 5.38 30.09
C ALA A 303 1.36 4.36 30.76
N SER A 304 0.78 3.35 31.36
CA SER A 304 1.52 2.23 31.91
C SER A 304 2.20 1.41 30.79
N ASP A 305 3.26 0.65 31.12
CA ASP A 305 3.94 -0.23 30.18
C ASP A 305 2.97 -1.20 29.47
N GLU A 306 1.89 -1.63 30.15
CA GLU A 306 0.85 -2.48 29.58
C GLU A 306 -0.01 -1.76 28.52
N GLU A 307 -0.33 -0.48 28.71
CA GLU A 307 -1.09 0.32 27.75
C GLU A 307 -0.24 0.64 26.51
N LEU A 308 1.04 0.90 26.71
CA LEU A 308 1.99 1.15 25.61
C LEU A 308 2.26 -0.12 24.81
N GLU A 309 2.33 -1.29 25.49
CA GLU A 309 2.43 -2.59 24.82
C GLU A 309 1.15 -2.93 24.02
N GLN A 310 -0.03 -2.61 24.56
CA GLN A 310 -1.29 -2.74 23.82
C GLN A 310 -1.33 -1.81 22.62
N TRP A 311 -0.76 -0.63 22.72
CA TRP A 311 -0.68 0.36 21.65
C TRP A 311 0.27 -0.08 20.55
N SER A 312 1.50 -0.52 20.90
CA SER A 312 2.46 -1.05 19.93
C SER A 312 1.91 -2.32 19.23
N ARG A 313 1.21 -3.19 19.98
CA ARG A 313 0.47 -4.33 19.43
C ARG A 313 -0.70 -3.89 18.55
N GLY A 314 -1.33 -2.75 18.85
CA GLY A 314 -2.41 -2.13 18.06
C GLY A 314 -1.91 -1.67 16.70
N LEU A 315 -0.80 -0.95 16.65
CA LEU A 315 -0.13 -0.52 15.42
C LEU A 315 0.30 -1.72 14.56
N ALA A 316 1.01 -2.67 15.16
CA ALA A 316 1.43 -3.90 14.47
C ALA A 316 0.24 -4.75 13.98
N LYS A 317 -0.91 -4.69 14.68
CA LYS A 317 -2.14 -5.39 14.29
C LYS A 317 -2.88 -4.68 13.16
N GLN A 318 -2.82 -3.35 13.13
CA GLN A 318 -3.41 -2.52 12.07
C GLN A 318 -2.65 -2.70 10.75
N GLU A 319 -1.32 -2.72 10.78
CA GLU A 319 -0.48 -3.01 9.61
C GLU A 319 -0.61 -4.46 9.14
N ARG A 320 -0.62 -5.45 10.04
CA ARG A 320 -0.93 -6.84 9.68
C ARG A 320 -2.31 -6.97 9.06
N LYS A 321 -3.28 -6.16 9.48
CA LYS A 321 -4.63 -6.12 8.90
C LYS A 321 -4.61 -5.56 7.48
N ARG A 322 -3.84 -4.49 7.20
CA ARG A 322 -3.63 -3.90 5.85
C ARG A 322 -2.90 -4.89 4.92
N ARG A 323 -1.76 -5.43 5.34
CA ARG A 323 -0.93 -6.34 4.55
C ARG A 323 -1.64 -7.65 4.22
N ASN A 324 -2.43 -8.18 5.14
CA ASN A 324 -3.12 -9.46 4.96
C ASN A 324 -4.46 -9.38 4.22
N VAL A 325 -4.95 -8.19 3.84
CA VAL A 325 -6.19 -8.08 3.05
C VAL A 325 -6.01 -8.72 1.69
N GLY A 326 -4.94 -8.41 0.96
CA GLY A 326 -4.63 -9.02 -0.33
C GLY A 326 -4.43 -10.54 -0.22
N LEU A 327 -3.68 -11.01 0.80
CA LEU A 327 -3.49 -12.43 1.04
C LEU A 327 -4.79 -13.14 1.44
N LYS A 328 -5.63 -12.52 2.26
CA LYS A 328 -6.95 -13.06 2.63
C LYS A 328 -7.88 -13.15 1.42
N VAL A 329 -7.92 -12.11 0.57
CA VAL A 329 -8.68 -12.12 -0.68
C VAL A 329 -8.18 -13.22 -1.61
N LEU A 330 -6.86 -13.39 -1.74
CA LEU A 330 -6.26 -14.47 -2.53
C LEU A 330 -6.64 -15.85 -1.97
N VAL A 331 -6.54 -16.06 -0.65
CA VAL A 331 -6.93 -17.33 -0.01
C VAL A 331 -8.42 -17.64 -0.19
N VAL A 332 -9.29 -16.63 -0.02
CA VAL A 332 -10.73 -16.79 -0.27
C VAL A 332 -11.00 -17.12 -1.74
N PHE A 333 -10.31 -16.46 -2.66
CA PHE A 333 -10.42 -16.74 -4.10
C PHE A 333 -9.99 -18.18 -4.42
N ILE A 334 -8.84 -18.63 -3.89
CA ILE A 334 -8.37 -20.03 -4.06
C ILE A 334 -9.40 -21.03 -3.49
N LEU A 335 -9.96 -20.75 -2.31
CA LEU A 335 -10.98 -21.60 -1.72
C LEU A 335 -12.25 -21.67 -2.59
N LEU A 336 -12.68 -20.54 -3.15
CA LEU A 336 -13.82 -20.51 -4.07
C LEU A 336 -13.55 -21.31 -5.34
N VAL A 337 -12.34 -21.20 -5.89
CA VAL A 337 -11.93 -21.99 -7.07
C VAL A 337 -11.89 -23.48 -6.73
N LEU A 338 -11.38 -23.87 -5.56
CA LEU A 338 -11.36 -25.27 -5.12
C LEU A 338 -12.78 -25.82 -4.90
N VAL A 339 -13.68 -25.03 -4.33
CA VAL A 339 -15.09 -25.41 -4.17
C VAL A 339 -15.78 -25.57 -5.52
N ALA A 340 -15.56 -24.62 -6.45
CA ALA A 340 -16.10 -24.70 -7.81
C ALA A 340 -15.56 -25.91 -8.56
N PHE A 341 -14.26 -26.20 -8.43
CA PHE A 341 -13.63 -27.37 -9.01
C PHE A 341 -14.20 -28.67 -8.40
N GLY A 342 -14.34 -28.75 -7.06
CA GLY A 342 -14.98 -29.88 -6.38
C GLY A 342 -16.42 -30.11 -6.82
N ALA A 343 -17.19 -29.04 -7.00
CA ALA A 343 -18.55 -29.11 -7.51
C ALA A 343 -18.59 -29.61 -8.98
N ALA A 344 -17.67 -29.16 -9.81
CA ALA A 344 -17.56 -29.63 -11.20
C ALA A 344 -17.17 -31.10 -11.28
N VAL A 345 -16.19 -31.54 -10.45
CA VAL A 345 -15.83 -32.97 -10.34
C VAL A 345 -17.01 -33.80 -9.84
N TYR A 346 -17.70 -33.32 -8.83
CA TYR A 346 -18.90 -34.03 -8.34
C TYR A 346 -20.00 -34.15 -9.42
N ALA A 347 -20.31 -33.06 -10.13
CA ALA A 347 -21.26 -33.07 -11.23
C ALA A 347 -20.82 -34.06 -12.33
N TYR A 348 -19.52 -34.06 -12.66
CA TYR A 348 -18.95 -34.99 -13.62
C TYR A 348 -19.17 -36.46 -13.20
N THR A 349 -18.95 -36.82 -11.94
CA THR A 349 -19.14 -38.17 -11.42
C THR A 349 -20.64 -38.58 -11.41
N GLN A 350 -21.55 -37.61 -11.31
CA GLN A 350 -22.99 -37.82 -11.39
C GLN A 350 -23.52 -37.92 -12.83
N GLY A 351 -22.65 -37.92 -13.81
CA GLY A 351 -23.02 -38.04 -15.20
C GLY A 351 -23.40 -36.72 -15.90
N PHE A 352 -23.25 -35.56 -15.25
CA PHE A 352 -23.45 -34.28 -15.94
C PHE A 352 -22.32 -34.00 -16.93
N GLY A 353 -22.67 -33.45 -18.10
CA GLY A 353 -21.73 -33.12 -19.15
C GLY A 353 -22.30 -32.13 -20.14
N TYR A 354 -21.41 -31.59 -21.01
CA TYR A 354 -21.83 -30.71 -22.08
C TYR A 354 -21.14 -31.14 -23.40
N PRO A 355 -21.90 -31.45 -24.48
CA PRO A 355 -23.39 -31.52 -24.50
C PRO A 355 -23.95 -32.55 -23.53
N SER A 356 -25.17 -32.29 -23.05
CA SER A 356 -25.87 -33.23 -22.15
C SER A 356 -26.42 -34.45 -22.94
N GLN A 357 -26.77 -35.53 -22.21
CA GLN A 357 -27.40 -36.72 -22.81
C GLN A 357 -28.66 -36.35 -23.58
N GLU A 358 -29.51 -35.53 -22.96
CA GLU A 358 -30.78 -35.10 -23.53
C GLU A 358 -30.59 -34.32 -24.83
N SER A 359 -29.60 -33.36 -24.84
CA SER A 359 -29.28 -32.57 -26.01
C SER A 359 -28.72 -33.41 -27.17
N VAL A 360 -27.90 -34.42 -26.86
CA VAL A 360 -27.34 -35.35 -27.86
C VAL A 360 -28.44 -36.21 -28.47
N VAL A 361 -29.36 -36.72 -27.64
CA VAL A 361 -30.52 -37.51 -28.10
C VAL A 361 -31.44 -36.64 -28.97
N GLN A 362 -31.78 -35.45 -28.54
CA GLN A 362 -32.61 -34.53 -29.33
C GLN A 362 -32.00 -34.25 -30.70
N GLN A 363 -30.68 -33.98 -30.76
CA GLN A 363 -30.00 -33.79 -32.05
C GLN A 363 -30.03 -35.03 -32.93
N LEU A 364 -29.90 -36.21 -32.37
CA LEU A 364 -29.99 -37.48 -33.11
C LEU A 364 -31.32 -37.64 -33.80
N PHE A 365 -32.43 -37.38 -33.10
CA PHE A 365 -33.78 -37.61 -33.63
C PHE A 365 -34.28 -36.43 -34.48
N ALA A 366 -33.81 -35.20 -34.25
CA ALA A 366 -34.18 -34.01 -35.03
C ALA A 366 -33.67 -34.10 -36.49
N ASP A 367 -32.38 -34.52 -36.66
CA ASP A 367 -31.79 -34.72 -37.97
C ASP A 367 -30.72 -35.82 -37.91
N PRO A 368 -31.14 -37.10 -38.16
CA PRO A 368 -30.24 -38.26 -38.09
C PRO A 368 -29.08 -38.20 -39.03
N ASP A 369 -29.21 -37.61 -40.22
CA ASP A 369 -28.17 -37.50 -41.24
C ASP A 369 -27.09 -36.51 -40.82
N ALA A 370 -27.46 -35.33 -40.32
CA ALA A 370 -26.56 -34.36 -39.78
C ALA A 370 -25.89 -34.77 -38.47
N ALA A 371 -26.58 -35.59 -37.67
CA ALA A 371 -26.10 -36.12 -36.39
C ALA A 371 -24.92 -37.09 -36.56
N ARG A 372 -24.79 -37.79 -37.71
CA ARG A 372 -23.70 -38.76 -37.96
C ARG A 372 -22.30 -38.22 -37.60
N ALA A 373 -21.98 -37.03 -38.01
CA ALA A 373 -20.63 -36.46 -37.80
C ALA A 373 -20.44 -35.84 -36.41
N SER A 374 -21.54 -35.38 -35.76
CA SER A 374 -21.45 -34.56 -34.56
C SER A 374 -21.88 -35.29 -33.28
N VAL A 375 -22.72 -36.32 -33.37
CA VAL A 375 -23.41 -36.93 -32.21
C VAL A 375 -22.89 -38.35 -31.94
N LEU A 376 -22.46 -39.10 -32.94
CA LEU A 376 -22.02 -40.50 -32.74
C LEU A 376 -20.60 -40.56 -32.09
N ALA A 377 -20.37 -41.61 -31.32
CA ALA A 377 -19.07 -41.92 -30.75
C ALA A 377 -18.05 -42.33 -31.79
N LYS A 378 -16.78 -42.03 -31.62
CA LYS A 378 -15.69 -42.24 -32.60
C LYS A 378 -15.36 -43.71 -32.82
N ASP A 379 -15.71 -44.55 -31.89
CA ASP A 379 -15.49 -46.01 -31.91
C ASP A 379 -16.63 -46.80 -32.57
N VAL A 380 -17.69 -46.14 -32.99
CA VAL A 380 -18.77 -46.73 -33.78
C VAL A 380 -18.31 -46.90 -35.24
N SER A 381 -18.34 -48.15 -35.75
CA SER A 381 -17.98 -48.40 -37.14
C SER A 381 -19.00 -47.78 -38.12
N ASP A 382 -18.58 -47.44 -39.32
CA ASP A 382 -19.45 -46.84 -40.34
C ASP A 382 -20.67 -47.69 -40.63
N GLU A 383 -20.53 -49.03 -40.63
CA GLU A 383 -21.61 -50.00 -40.87
C GLU A 383 -22.63 -49.98 -39.71
N SER A 384 -22.13 -49.91 -38.46
CA SER A 384 -22.98 -49.79 -37.27
C SER A 384 -23.71 -48.43 -37.19
N ALA A 385 -23.01 -47.36 -37.58
CA ALA A 385 -23.58 -46.02 -37.63
C ALA A 385 -24.72 -45.92 -38.63
N GLU A 386 -24.56 -46.51 -39.82
CA GLU A 386 -25.60 -46.56 -40.85
C GLU A 386 -26.81 -47.39 -40.40
N ALA A 387 -26.56 -48.54 -39.81
CA ALA A 387 -27.64 -49.35 -39.25
C ALA A 387 -28.45 -48.66 -38.11
N MET A 388 -27.75 -47.94 -37.24
CA MET A 388 -28.41 -47.17 -36.16
C MET A 388 -29.25 -46.03 -36.73
N LEU A 389 -28.73 -45.27 -37.68
CA LEU A 389 -29.44 -44.14 -38.28
C LEU A 389 -30.67 -44.58 -39.09
N GLN A 390 -30.62 -45.76 -39.73
CA GLN A 390 -31.79 -46.34 -40.40
C GLN A 390 -32.89 -46.78 -39.42
N LEU A 391 -32.56 -47.08 -38.15
CA LEU A 391 -33.55 -47.41 -37.12
C LEU A 391 -34.21 -46.19 -36.54
N VAL A 392 -33.54 -45.00 -36.53
CA VAL A 392 -34.05 -43.80 -35.90
C VAL A 392 -35.13 -43.16 -36.75
N GLN A 393 -36.33 -43.05 -36.19
CA GLN A 393 -37.42 -42.29 -36.78
C GLN A 393 -37.19 -40.81 -36.53
N GLN A 394 -37.10 -40.00 -37.60
CA GLN A 394 -36.92 -38.56 -37.44
C GLN A 394 -38.13 -37.95 -36.72
N ASP A 395 -37.86 -37.27 -35.61
CA ASP A 395 -38.83 -36.57 -34.79
C ASP A 395 -38.15 -35.41 -34.06
N ALA A 396 -38.50 -34.20 -34.43
CA ALA A 396 -37.90 -32.97 -33.85
C ALA A 396 -38.35 -32.73 -32.40
N ASP A 397 -39.52 -33.25 -31.99
CA ASP A 397 -40.14 -33.08 -30.67
C ASP A 397 -40.10 -34.35 -29.88
N VAL A 398 -39.12 -35.23 -30.08
CA VAL A 398 -38.96 -36.51 -29.43
C VAL A 398 -39.07 -36.43 -27.91
N ALA A 399 -39.87 -37.30 -27.32
CA ALA A 399 -40.05 -37.37 -25.86
C ALA A 399 -38.98 -38.25 -25.23
N ILE A 400 -38.24 -37.69 -24.25
CA ILE A 400 -37.24 -38.40 -23.45
C ILE A 400 -37.94 -38.84 -22.16
N ASP A 401 -38.23 -40.15 -22.08
CA ASP A 401 -38.98 -40.74 -20.95
C ASP A 401 -38.12 -40.85 -19.67
N GLY A 402 -36.81 -40.98 -19.81
CA GLY A 402 -35.87 -41.04 -18.69
C GLY A 402 -34.44 -41.24 -19.17
N VAL A 403 -33.50 -40.85 -18.29
CA VAL A 403 -32.08 -41.02 -18.51
C VAL A 403 -31.43 -41.63 -17.27
N ASP A 404 -30.88 -42.81 -17.41
CA ASP A 404 -30.05 -43.45 -16.39
C ASP A 404 -28.63 -42.93 -16.51
N LYS A 405 -28.24 -41.99 -15.61
CA LYS A 405 -26.97 -41.28 -15.67
C LYS A 405 -25.89 -42.00 -14.85
N SER A 406 -24.72 -42.21 -15.44
CA SER A 406 -23.53 -42.66 -14.73
C SER A 406 -22.31 -41.86 -15.20
N MET A 407 -21.14 -42.12 -14.62
CA MET A 407 -19.94 -41.37 -14.90
C MET A 407 -19.43 -41.57 -16.33
N GLY A 408 -19.43 -42.79 -16.87
CA GLY A 408 -18.83 -43.15 -18.15
C GLY A 408 -19.81 -43.56 -19.24
N GLU A 409 -20.93 -44.18 -18.84
CA GLU A 409 -21.94 -44.67 -19.73
C GLU A 409 -23.31 -44.19 -19.25
N SER A 410 -24.26 -44.00 -20.16
CA SER A 410 -25.58 -43.52 -19.83
C SER A 410 -26.59 -44.16 -20.79
N THR A 411 -27.80 -44.32 -20.34
CA THR A 411 -28.89 -44.88 -21.20
C THR A 411 -30.07 -43.92 -21.17
N ALA A 412 -30.51 -43.49 -22.33
CA ALA A 412 -31.74 -42.72 -22.48
C ALA A 412 -32.85 -43.58 -23.06
N TYR A 413 -34.04 -43.48 -22.48
CA TYR A 413 -35.27 -44.08 -23.02
C TYR A 413 -36.07 -43.00 -23.70
N VAL A 414 -36.49 -43.28 -24.93
CA VAL A 414 -36.98 -42.21 -25.83
C VAL A 414 -38.21 -42.74 -26.56
N THR A 415 -39.22 -41.91 -26.69
CA THR A 415 -40.43 -42.21 -27.49
C THR A 415 -40.49 -41.20 -28.64
N ALA A 416 -40.48 -41.68 -29.87
CA ALA A 416 -40.66 -40.88 -31.08
C ALA A 416 -42.01 -41.18 -31.74
N ASP A 417 -42.68 -40.16 -32.25
CA ASP A 417 -43.92 -40.28 -32.99
C ASP A 417 -43.64 -40.64 -34.48
N THR A 418 -44.44 -41.52 -35.03
CA THR A 418 -44.34 -41.90 -36.43
C THR A 418 -45.28 -41.09 -37.30
N PRO A 419 -44.94 -40.80 -38.56
CA PRO A 419 -45.81 -40.07 -39.49
C PRO A 419 -47.23 -40.68 -39.69
N GLU A 420 -47.35 -41.98 -39.41
CA GLU A 420 -48.61 -42.72 -39.52
C GLU A 420 -49.45 -42.73 -38.24
N GLY A 421 -49.03 -41.95 -37.20
CA GLY A 421 -49.78 -41.78 -35.95
C GLY A 421 -49.52 -42.86 -34.89
N GLY A 422 -48.41 -43.62 -35.02
CA GLY A 422 -47.94 -44.57 -34.02
C GLY A 422 -46.77 -44.02 -33.16
N GLN A 423 -46.35 -44.78 -32.14
CA GLN A 423 -45.20 -44.47 -31.30
C GLN A 423 -44.16 -45.59 -31.33
N VAL A 424 -42.90 -45.23 -31.46
CA VAL A 424 -41.78 -46.16 -31.39
C VAL A 424 -40.89 -45.79 -30.21
N ARG A 425 -40.51 -46.75 -29.40
CA ARG A 425 -39.66 -46.56 -28.26
C ARG A 425 -38.24 -47.03 -28.54
N TYR A 426 -37.29 -46.24 -28.07
CA TYR A 426 -35.87 -46.53 -28.26
C TYR A 426 -35.14 -46.56 -26.93
N LYS A 427 -34.10 -47.37 -26.90
CA LYS A 427 -33.06 -47.33 -25.89
C LYS A 427 -31.78 -46.82 -26.57
N VAL A 428 -31.36 -45.66 -26.14
CA VAL A 428 -30.14 -44.97 -26.67
C VAL A 428 -29.03 -45.14 -25.67
N SER A 429 -27.98 -45.83 -26.06
CA SER A 429 -26.74 -45.97 -25.25
C SER A 429 -25.79 -44.86 -25.56
N LEU A 430 -25.32 -44.17 -24.51
CA LEU A 430 -24.42 -43.04 -24.61
C LEU A 430 -23.13 -43.33 -23.86
N VAL A 431 -22.01 -42.86 -24.41
CA VAL A 431 -20.68 -42.93 -23.79
C VAL A 431 -20.12 -41.56 -23.60
N ARG A 432 -19.28 -41.43 -22.60
CA ARG A 432 -18.60 -40.16 -22.30
C ARG A 432 -17.49 -39.87 -23.32
N ASP A 433 -17.52 -38.71 -23.95
CA ASP A 433 -16.41 -38.17 -24.75
C ASP A 433 -15.92 -36.87 -24.12
N MET A 434 -14.77 -36.93 -23.45
CA MET A 434 -14.21 -35.83 -22.64
C MET A 434 -15.19 -35.35 -21.56
N ILE A 435 -15.80 -34.19 -21.74
CA ILE A 435 -16.74 -33.55 -20.80
C ILE A 435 -18.18 -33.69 -21.22
N GLY A 436 -18.45 -34.21 -22.41
CA GLY A 436 -19.78 -34.36 -23.00
C GLY A 436 -20.17 -35.80 -23.26
N TRP A 437 -21.23 -35.97 -24.02
CA TRP A 437 -21.82 -37.29 -24.33
C TRP A 437 -21.91 -37.52 -25.84
N LYS A 438 -21.79 -38.78 -26.23
CA LYS A 438 -21.92 -39.25 -27.61
C LYS A 438 -22.77 -40.53 -27.64
N VAL A 439 -23.48 -40.76 -28.73
CA VAL A 439 -24.25 -41.96 -28.92
C VAL A 439 -23.34 -43.13 -29.35
N ALA A 440 -23.43 -44.22 -28.62
CA ALA A 440 -22.70 -45.46 -28.91
C ALA A 440 -23.63 -46.53 -29.50
N GLY A 441 -24.95 -46.47 -29.27
CA GLY A 441 -25.87 -47.43 -29.80
C GLY A 441 -27.33 -46.94 -29.73
N VAL A 442 -28.15 -47.45 -30.66
CA VAL A 442 -29.61 -47.23 -30.66
C VAL A 442 -30.27 -48.58 -30.90
N GLU A 443 -31.20 -48.94 -30.04
CA GLU A 443 -31.97 -50.17 -30.08
C GLU A 443 -33.48 -49.90 -29.93
N LEU A 444 -34.32 -50.70 -30.57
CA LEU A 444 -35.77 -50.65 -30.29
C LEU A 444 -36.05 -51.16 -28.88
N TYR A 445 -36.85 -50.46 -28.14
CA TYR A 445 -37.18 -50.78 -26.76
C TYR A 445 -38.64 -51.26 -26.65
N PHE A 446 -38.80 -52.53 -26.23
CA PHE A 446 -40.07 -53.09 -25.95
C PHE A 446 -40.22 -53.33 -24.44
N PRO A 447 -40.94 -52.44 -23.70
CA PRO A 447 -41.17 -52.68 -22.29
C PRO A 447 -41.89 -53.98 -22.08
N SER A 448 -41.32 -54.91 -21.29
CA SER A 448 -42.02 -56.12 -20.89
C SER A 448 -43.25 -55.69 -20.12
N GLN A 449 -44.46 -56.14 -20.62
CA GLN A 449 -45.70 -56.06 -19.86
C GLN A 449 -45.59 -57.03 -18.68
N ASN A 450 -45.29 -56.50 -17.48
CA ASN A 450 -45.53 -57.19 -16.20
C ASN A 450 -46.72 -56.56 -15.51
#